data_151838739a9f4d0f9c9c270da2ead0b3
#
_entry.id   151838739a9f4d0f9c9c270da2ead0b3
#
_cell.length_a   1.000
_cell.length_b   1.000
_cell.length_c   1.000
_cell.angle_alpha   90.00
_cell.angle_beta   90.00
_cell.angle_gamma   90.00
#
_symmetry.space_group_name_H-M   'P 1'
#
loop_
_entity.id
_entity.type
_entity.pdbx_description
1 polymer ?
#
loop_
_entity_poly.entity_id
_entity_poly.type
_entity_poly.pdbx_seq_one_letter_code
_entity_poly.pdbx_strand_id
1 'polypeptide(L)'
;MTAEQLYKSLNMPTSLSDGTLLFNPIEDIGKHGDWNVILSIRAKAKTTNMLILGLCKYKAAGTQTVYIRQYDDMLTPKNLNSLMDVIKKFDYISKITGGKYNDTIYRARRWVLVRRENGEIVSEDERPWCVCVAINKEADLRSTLNVPDGDHIIIDEFCRADHLYMRNEFVINDNS
;
A
#
# COMPACT_ATOMS: atom_id res chain seq x y z
N MET A 1 1.39 -19.54 7.47
CA MET A 1 2.34 -18.91 6.53
C MET A 1 2.48 -17.45 6.94
N THR A 2 3.71 -16.97 7.14
CA THR A 2 3.95 -15.54 7.47
C THR A 2 3.76 -14.65 6.24
N ALA A 3 3.62 -13.35 6.45
CA ALA A 3 3.50 -12.38 5.34
C ALA A 3 4.73 -12.42 4.41
N GLU A 4 5.94 -12.55 4.98
CA GLU A 4 7.18 -12.68 4.20
C GLU A 4 7.22 -13.97 3.35
N GLN A 5 6.83 -15.09 3.93
CA GLN A 5 6.75 -16.36 3.19
C GLN A 5 5.76 -16.27 2.04
N LEU A 6 4.61 -15.64 2.30
CA LEU A 6 3.57 -15.43 1.29
C LEU A 6 4.08 -14.49 0.18
N TYR A 7 4.74 -13.39 0.53
CA TYR A 7 5.34 -12.47 -0.45
C TYR A 7 6.39 -13.17 -1.33
N LYS A 8 7.31 -13.91 -0.71
CA LYS A 8 8.35 -14.66 -1.44
C LYS A 8 7.77 -15.71 -2.39
N SER A 9 6.65 -16.34 -2.02
CA SER A 9 5.98 -17.34 -2.86
C SER A 9 5.37 -16.77 -4.14
N LEU A 10 5.20 -15.45 -4.25
CA LEU A 10 4.68 -14.80 -5.45
C LEU A 10 5.70 -14.79 -6.61
N ASN A 11 6.98 -15.07 -6.35
CA ASN A 11 8.06 -15.06 -7.34
C ASN A 11 8.06 -13.81 -8.22
N MET A 12 7.96 -12.63 -7.55
CA MET A 12 7.90 -11.36 -8.26
C MET A 12 9.21 -11.05 -8.98
N PRO A 13 9.16 -10.35 -10.13
CA PRO A 13 10.38 -9.96 -10.81
C PRO A 13 11.24 -9.05 -9.92
N THR A 14 12.54 -9.29 -9.91
CA THR A 14 13.53 -8.50 -9.15
C THR A 14 14.18 -7.41 -10.00
N SER A 15 14.00 -7.46 -11.32
CA SER A 15 14.51 -6.47 -12.26
C SER A 15 13.61 -6.29 -13.47
N LEU A 16 13.75 -5.15 -14.13
CA LEU A 16 13.17 -4.90 -15.45
C LEU A 16 14.04 -5.51 -16.56
N SER A 17 13.54 -5.51 -17.80
CA SER A 17 14.23 -6.04 -18.98
C SER A 17 15.54 -5.29 -19.30
N ASP A 18 15.69 -4.05 -18.86
CA ASP A 18 16.90 -3.23 -18.99
C ASP A 18 17.92 -3.45 -17.87
N GLY A 19 17.68 -4.42 -16.97
CA GLY A 19 18.53 -4.71 -15.82
C GLY A 19 18.29 -3.79 -14.61
N THR A 20 17.34 -2.85 -14.67
CA THR A 20 17.00 -2.00 -13.54
C THR A 20 16.44 -2.84 -12.40
N LEU A 21 17.11 -2.83 -11.24
CA LEU A 21 16.64 -3.53 -10.05
C LEU A 21 15.35 -2.91 -9.52
N LEU A 22 14.37 -3.74 -9.20
CA LEU A 22 13.13 -3.36 -8.56
C LEU A 22 13.30 -3.39 -7.03
N PHE A 23 12.58 -2.52 -6.36
CA PHE A 23 12.54 -2.48 -4.90
C PHE A 23 11.89 -3.76 -4.33
N ASN A 24 12.60 -4.42 -3.41
CA ASN A 24 12.10 -5.59 -2.69
C ASN A 24 11.91 -5.26 -1.21
N PRO A 25 10.68 -5.09 -0.71
CA PRO A 25 10.44 -4.68 0.67
C PRO A 25 10.93 -5.69 1.72
N ILE A 26 11.14 -6.96 1.33
CA ILE A 26 11.65 -7.99 2.27
C ILE A 26 13.16 -7.89 2.46
N GLU A 27 13.87 -7.45 1.42
CA GLU A 27 15.35 -7.38 1.42
C GLU A 27 15.84 -5.98 1.73
N ASP A 28 15.15 -4.97 1.20
CA ASP A 28 15.58 -3.57 1.23
C ASP A 28 15.12 -2.83 2.51
N ILE A 29 14.12 -3.36 3.25
CA ILE A 29 13.66 -2.76 4.50
C ILE A 29 14.47 -3.33 5.67
N GLY A 30 14.99 -2.43 6.51
CA GLY A 30 15.70 -2.82 7.74
C GLY A 30 14.77 -3.53 8.72
N LYS A 31 15.24 -4.65 9.29
CA LYS A 31 14.44 -5.49 10.19
C LYS A 31 14.24 -4.91 11.59
N HIS A 32 14.94 -3.83 11.94
CA HIS A 32 15.02 -3.29 13.31
C HIS A 32 14.62 -1.82 13.42
N GLY A 33 14.09 -1.20 12.37
CA GLY A 33 13.65 0.18 12.40
C GLY A 33 12.14 0.29 12.47
N ASP A 34 11.62 1.12 13.37
CA ASP A 34 10.20 1.47 13.41
C ASP A 34 9.80 2.28 12.16
N TRP A 35 10.76 2.98 11.56
CA TRP A 35 10.61 3.78 10.36
C TRP A 35 11.63 3.40 9.29
N ASN A 36 11.18 3.27 8.06
CA ASN A 36 12.03 3.04 6.90
C ASN A 36 11.79 4.13 5.86
N VAL A 37 12.82 4.93 5.55
CA VAL A 37 12.77 5.96 4.52
C VAL A 37 13.43 5.44 3.25
N ILE A 38 12.65 5.29 2.18
CA ILE A 38 13.11 4.72 0.91
C ILE A 38 13.23 5.83 -0.12
N LEU A 39 14.46 6.25 -0.39
CA LEU A 39 14.79 7.21 -1.42
C LEU A 39 15.28 6.49 -2.67
N SER A 40 14.58 6.62 -3.76
CA SER A 40 15.03 6.10 -5.05
C SER A 40 14.35 6.85 -6.21
N ILE A 41 14.89 6.69 -7.41
CA ILE A 41 14.28 7.20 -8.63
C ILE A 41 12.90 6.58 -8.87
N ARG A 42 12.08 7.22 -9.70
CA ARG A 42 10.77 6.70 -10.12
C ARG A 42 10.91 5.34 -10.81
N ALA A 43 9.78 4.65 -10.98
CA ALA A 43 9.65 3.36 -11.68
C ALA A 43 10.37 2.16 -11.04
N LYS A 44 10.74 2.21 -9.77
CA LYS A 44 11.32 1.07 -9.03
C LYS A 44 10.27 0.16 -8.35
N ALA A 45 9.01 0.28 -8.71
CA ALA A 45 7.87 -0.48 -8.15
C ALA A 45 7.70 -0.39 -6.61
N LYS A 46 8.25 0.65 -5.95
CA LYS A 46 8.18 0.80 -4.48
C LYS A 46 6.77 0.69 -3.94
N THR A 47 5.90 1.59 -4.40
CA THR A 47 4.51 1.66 -3.93
C THR A 47 3.76 0.37 -4.19
N THR A 48 3.89 -0.20 -5.39
CA THR A 48 3.25 -1.47 -5.77
C THR A 48 3.71 -2.60 -4.86
N ASN A 49 5.03 -2.75 -4.65
CA ASN A 49 5.58 -3.85 -3.87
C ASN A 49 5.27 -3.70 -2.37
N MET A 50 5.21 -2.46 -1.85
CA MET A 50 4.73 -2.19 -0.50
C MET A 50 3.25 -2.53 -0.32
N LEU A 51 2.39 -2.21 -1.31
CA LEU A 51 0.98 -2.56 -1.28
C LEU A 51 0.77 -4.09 -1.35
N ILE A 52 1.57 -4.81 -2.16
CA ILE A 52 1.56 -6.27 -2.20
C ILE A 52 1.97 -6.86 -0.84
N LEU A 53 3.01 -6.32 -0.20
CA LEU A 53 3.37 -6.72 1.16
C LEU A 53 2.24 -6.46 2.16
N GLY A 54 1.56 -5.32 2.04
CA GLY A 54 0.37 -5.00 2.85
C GLY A 54 -0.75 -6.02 2.69
N LEU A 55 -1.04 -6.45 1.46
CA LEU A 55 -1.98 -7.54 1.19
C LEU A 55 -1.54 -8.86 1.83
N CYS A 56 -0.24 -9.19 1.77
CA CYS A 56 0.29 -10.37 2.43
C CYS A 56 0.14 -10.31 3.95
N LYS A 57 0.40 -9.14 4.57
CA LYS A 57 0.19 -8.91 6.01
C LYS A 57 -1.29 -9.03 6.39
N TYR A 58 -2.16 -8.46 5.58
CA TYR A 58 -3.61 -8.59 5.79
C TYR A 58 -4.06 -10.04 5.75
N LYS A 59 -3.62 -10.81 4.75
CA LYS A 59 -3.95 -12.24 4.64
C LYS A 59 -3.38 -13.07 5.77
N ALA A 60 -2.15 -12.79 6.21
CA ALA A 60 -1.45 -13.59 7.21
C ALA A 60 -1.90 -13.31 8.64
N ALA A 61 -2.21 -12.06 8.98
CA ALA A 61 -2.45 -11.60 10.34
C ALA A 61 -3.65 -10.64 10.50
N GLY A 62 -4.37 -10.31 9.44
CA GLY A 62 -5.45 -9.32 9.48
C GLY A 62 -4.97 -7.86 9.58
N THR A 63 -3.67 -7.63 9.47
CA THR A 63 -3.07 -6.29 9.53
C THR A 63 -3.56 -5.41 8.39
N GLN A 64 -4.14 -4.27 8.71
CA GLN A 64 -4.58 -3.29 7.72
C GLN A 64 -3.43 -2.38 7.30
N THR A 65 -3.40 -2.01 6.02
CA THR A 65 -2.48 -1.00 5.50
C THR A 65 -3.09 0.38 5.63
N VAL A 66 -2.30 1.36 6.07
CA VAL A 66 -2.65 2.78 6.00
C VAL A 66 -1.82 3.42 4.88
N TYR A 67 -2.47 3.79 3.79
CA TYR A 67 -1.84 4.44 2.65
C TYR A 67 -2.04 5.94 2.71
N ILE A 68 -0.95 6.68 2.83
CA ILE A 68 -0.96 8.11 3.07
C ILE A 68 -0.42 8.86 1.85
N ARG A 69 -1.18 9.85 1.39
CA ARG A 69 -0.77 10.84 0.39
C ARG A 69 -0.77 12.25 0.98
N GLN A 70 -0.04 13.14 0.36
CA GLN A 70 0.03 14.54 0.81
C GLN A 70 -1.31 15.27 0.64
N TYR A 71 -1.97 15.10 -0.49
CA TYR A 71 -3.18 15.84 -0.85
C TYR A 71 -4.37 14.92 -1.13
N ASP A 72 -5.55 15.40 -0.81
CA ASP A 72 -6.81 14.67 -0.98
C ASP A 72 -7.17 14.40 -2.44
N ASP A 73 -6.85 15.32 -3.35
CA ASP A 73 -7.04 15.17 -4.79
C ASP A 73 -6.21 14.04 -5.41
N MET A 74 -5.15 13.59 -4.70
CA MET A 74 -4.39 12.40 -5.06
C MET A 74 -5.13 11.10 -4.75
N LEU A 75 -6.14 11.13 -3.87
CA LEU A 75 -6.91 9.97 -3.41
C LEU A 75 -8.19 9.76 -4.24
N THR A 76 -8.18 10.16 -5.50
CA THR A 76 -9.30 9.90 -6.41
C THR A 76 -9.33 8.46 -6.90
N PRO A 77 -10.51 7.90 -7.22
CA PRO A 77 -10.61 6.56 -7.79
C PRO A 77 -9.75 6.37 -9.04
N LYS A 78 -9.64 7.40 -9.89
CA LYS A 78 -8.82 7.37 -11.10
C LYS A 78 -7.33 7.15 -10.77
N ASN A 79 -6.79 7.92 -9.83
CA ASN A 79 -5.39 7.84 -9.44
C ASN A 79 -5.07 6.53 -8.72
N LEU A 80 -5.96 6.10 -7.84
CA LEU A 80 -5.73 4.93 -7.01
C LEU A 80 -5.99 3.60 -7.72
N ASN A 81 -6.92 3.56 -8.67
CA ASN A 81 -7.13 2.35 -9.47
C ASN A 81 -5.90 1.98 -10.29
N SER A 82 -5.17 2.97 -10.83
CA SER A 82 -3.94 2.71 -11.58
C SER A 82 -2.83 2.05 -10.75
N LEU A 83 -2.80 2.28 -9.44
CA LEU A 83 -1.87 1.58 -8.54
C LEU A 83 -2.18 0.08 -8.44
N MET A 84 -3.44 -0.30 -8.64
CA MET A 84 -3.88 -1.69 -8.59
C MET A 84 -3.71 -2.43 -9.93
N ASP A 85 -3.46 -1.73 -11.04
CA ASP A 85 -3.40 -2.35 -12.38
C ASP A 85 -2.36 -3.48 -12.45
N VAL A 86 -1.17 -3.25 -11.89
CA VAL A 86 -0.10 -4.26 -11.86
C VAL A 86 -0.49 -5.43 -10.96
N ILE A 87 -1.08 -5.15 -9.80
CA ILE A 87 -1.51 -6.16 -8.83
C ILE A 87 -2.59 -7.07 -9.45
N LYS A 88 -3.53 -6.49 -10.18
CA LYS A 88 -4.60 -7.20 -10.88
C LYS A 88 -4.07 -7.95 -12.10
N LYS A 89 -3.22 -7.31 -12.92
CA LYS A 89 -2.65 -7.90 -14.15
C LYS A 89 -1.91 -9.21 -13.89
N PHE A 90 -1.21 -9.32 -12.78
CA PHE A 90 -0.45 -10.51 -12.40
C PHE A 90 -1.21 -11.45 -11.45
N ASP A 91 -2.50 -11.17 -11.23
CA ASP A 91 -3.39 -11.98 -10.39
C ASP A 91 -2.86 -12.19 -8.96
N TYR A 92 -2.17 -11.17 -8.41
CA TYR A 92 -1.60 -11.29 -7.07
C TYR A 92 -2.68 -11.41 -5.99
N ILE A 93 -3.86 -10.82 -6.19
CA ILE A 93 -4.96 -10.92 -5.24
C ILE A 93 -5.41 -12.36 -5.07
N SER A 94 -5.69 -13.09 -6.16
CA SER A 94 -6.05 -14.51 -6.09
C SER A 94 -4.95 -15.35 -5.47
N LYS A 95 -3.70 -15.11 -5.88
CA LYS A 95 -2.54 -15.85 -5.36
C LYS A 95 -2.39 -15.67 -3.85
N ILE A 96 -2.49 -14.43 -3.35
CA ILE A 96 -2.36 -14.10 -1.92
C ILE A 96 -3.54 -14.65 -1.13
N THR A 97 -4.76 -14.52 -1.65
CA THR A 97 -5.97 -14.92 -0.92
C THR A 97 -6.33 -16.40 -1.07
N GLY A 98 -5.55 -17.17 -1.88
CA GLY A 98 -5.85 -18.56 -2.21
C GLY A 98 -7.13 -18.71 -3.01
N GLY A 99 -7.43 -17.76 -3.89
CA GLY A 99 -8.62 -17.76 -4.76
C GLY A 99 -9.90 -17.30 -4.07
N LYS A 100 -9.87 -16.92 -2.78
CA LYS A 100 -11.07 -16.40 -2.09
C LYS A 100 -11.56 -15.11 -2.75
N TYR A 101 -10.64 -14.22 -3.09
CA TYR A 101 -10.90 -12.97 -3.80
C TYR A 101 -10.00 -12.88 -5.05
N ASN A 102 -10.44 -12.18 -6.08
CA ASN A 102 -9.71 -12.00 -7.33
C ASN A 102 -9.60 -10.55 -7.79
N ASP A 103 -10.22 -9.63 -7.05
CA ASP A 103 -10.18 -8.21 -7.36
C ASP A 103 -10.20 -7.37 -6.08
N THR A 104 -9.96 -6.09 -6.21
CA THR A 104 -10.12 -5.09 -5.16
C THR A 104 -10.78 -3.85 -5.73
N ILE A 105 -11.67 -3.24 -4.96
CA ILE A 105 -12.37 -2.02 -5.33
C ILE A 105 -12.01 -0.90 -4.36
N TYR A 106 -11.93 0.32 -4.91
CA TYR A 106 -11.74 1.53 -4.12
C TYR A 106 -13.07 2.26 -3.96
N ARG A 107 -13.50 2.44 -2.71
CA ARG A 107 -14.66 3.25 -2.36
C ARG A 107 -14.50 3.86 -0.98
N ALA A 108 -15.02 5.06 -0.79
CA ALA A 108 -14.99 5.77 0.49
C ALA A 108 -13.59 5.77 1.15
N ARG A 109 -12.53 6.02 0.35
CA ARG A 109 -11.12 6.01 0.78
C ARG A 109 -10.63 4.67 1.35
N ARG A 110 -11.19 3.56 0.89
CA ARG A 110 -10.81 2.22 1.33
C ARG A 110 -10.68 1.28 0.14
N TRP A 111 -9.70 0.40 0.18
CA TRP A 111 -9.65 -0.76 -0.72
C TRP A 111 -10.21 -1.97 -0.01
N VAL A 112 -11.18 -2.60 -0.67
CA VAL A 112 -11.87 -3.78 -0.18
C VAL A 112 -11.65 -4.92 -1.18
N LEU A 113 -11.37 -6.12 -0.67
CA LEU A 113 -11.23 -7.31 -1.50
C LEU A 113 -12.60 -7.79 -1.94
N VAL A 114 -12.71 -8.15 -3.22
CA VAL A 114 -13.95 -8.67 -3.81
C VAL A 114 -13.66 -9.89 -4.67
N ARG A 115 -14.66 -10.74 -4.80
CA ARG A 115 -14.72 -11.80 -5.80
C ARG A 115 -15.64 -11.38 -6.92
N ARG A 116 -15.14 -11.40 -8.14
CA ARG A 116 -15.92 -11.18 -9.36
C ARG A 116 -16.10 -12.47 -10.12
N GLU A 117 -17.31 -12.68 -10.61
CA GLU A 117 -17.66 -13.74 -11.56
C GLU A 117 -18.47 -13.10 -12.69
N ASN A 118 -18.09 -13.35 -13.93
CA ASN A 118 -18.75 -12.75 -15.11
C ASN A 118 -18.87 -11.22 -15.08
N GLY A 119 -17.91 -10.53 -14.42
CA GLY A 119 -17.89 -9.07 -14.27
C GLY A 119 -18.66 -8.53 -13.05
N GLU A 120 -19.50 -9.33 -12.42
CA GLU A 120 -20.29 -8.95 -11.24
C GLU A 120 -19.57 -9.31 -9.93
N ILE A 121 -19.80 -8.52 -8.89
CA ILE A 121 -19.27 -8.79 -7.55
C ILE A 121 -20.21 -9.80 -6.88
N VAL A 122 -19.70 -11.01 -6.62
CA VAL A 122 -20.46 -12.08 -5.96
C VAL A 122 -20.16 -12.19 -4.46
N SER A 123 -19.01 -11.70 -4.01
CA SER A 123 -18.71 -11.58 -2.59
C SER A 123 -17.72 -10.44 -2.33
N GLU A 124 -17.74 -9.93 -1.11
CA GLU A 124 -16.92 -8.83 -0.65
C GLU A 124 -16.39 -9.12 0.75
N ASP A 125 -15.17 -8.67 1.05
CA ASP A 125 -14.62 -8.74 2.39
C ASP A 125 -15.32 -7.71 3.29
N GLU A 126 -15.66 -8.09 4.50
CA GLU A 126 -16.29 -7.20 5.48
C GLU A 126 -15.37 -6.05 5.91
N ARG A 127 -14.07 -6.30 5.90
CA ARG A 127 -13.06 -5.34 6.32
C ARG A 127 -12.23 -4.85 5.13
N PRO A 128 -11.92 -3.55 5.07
CA PRO A 128 -10.95 -3.05 4.10
C PRO A 128 -9.56 -3.58 4.47
N TRP A 129 -8.80 -3.98 3.47
CA TRP A 129 -7.39 -4.33 3.66
C TRP A 129 -6.48 -3.10 3.70
N CYS A 130 -6.94 -1.98 3.14
CA CYS A 130 -6.20 -0.72 3.12
C CYS A 130 -7.14 0.47 3.30
N VAL A 131 -6.71 1.43 4.10
CA VAL A 131 -7.38 2.73 4.31
C VAL A 131 -6.48 3.82 3.74
N CYS A 132 -7.05 4.74 2.95
CA CYS A 132 -6.33 5.82 2.29
C CYS A 132 -6.61 7.14 2.98
N VAL A 133 -5.56 7.90 3.27
CA VAL A 133 -5.62 9.14 4.07
C VAL A 133 -4.83 10.24 3.39
N ALA A 134 -5.30 11.49 3.48
CA ALA A 134 -4.59 12.67 3.02
C ALA A 134 -4.11 13.51 4.20
N ILE A 135 -2.82 13.89 4.21
CA ILE A 135 -2.23 14.67 5.31
C ILE A 135 -2.85 16.05 5.40
N ASN A 136 -3.19 16.67 4.28
CA ASN A 136 -3.77 18.02 4.25
C ASN A 136 -5.19 18.12 4.82
N LYS A 137 -5.80 16.99 5.19
CA LYS A 137 -7.10 16.94 5.87
C LYS A 137 -6.97 16.38 7.28
N GLU A 138 -6.24 17.09 8.13
CA GLU A 138 -5.95 16.67 9.52
C GLU A 138 -7.19 16.34 10.35
N ALA A 139 -8.30 17.07 10.16
CA ALA A 139 -9.55 16.78 10.85
C ALA A 139 -10.11 15.38 10.49
N ASP A 140 -9.95 14.96 9.25
CA ASP A 140 -10.35 13.63 8.80
C ASP A 140 -9.40 12.56 9.35
N LEU A 141 -8.11 12.88 9.54
CA LEU A 141 -7.13 11.98 10.12
C LEU A 141 -7.53 11.52 11.52
N ARG A 142 -7.95 12.44 12.37
CA ARG A 142 -8.34 12.13 13.76
C ARG A 142 -9.58 11.25 13.86
N SER A 143 -10.51 11.38 12.92
CA SER A 143 -11.74 10.58 12.88
C SER A 143 -11.58 9.27 12.10
N THR A 144 -10.66 9.21 11.13
CA THR A 144 -10.51 8.07 10.20
C THR A 144 -9.43 7.08 10.66
N LEU A 145 -8.46 7.54 11.46
CA LEU A 145 -7.34 6.72 11.95
C LEU A 145 -7.71 5.73 13.07
N ASN A 146 -8.98 5.52 13.33
CA ASN A 146 -9.38 4.35 14.11
C ASN A 146 -9.27 3.09 13.23
N VAL A 147 -8.02 2.75 12.88
CA VAL A 147 -7.65 1.50 12.19
C VAL A 147 -7.00 0.61 13.25
N PRO A 148 -7.77 -0.20 13.97
CA PRO A 148 -7.30 -0.92 15.17
C PRO A 148 -6.08 -1.82 14.89
N ASP A 149 -5.93 -2.26 13.65
CA ASP A 149 -4.89 -3.21 13.22
C ASP A 149 -3.99 -2.58 12.14
N GLY A 150 -3.78 -1.27 12.17
CA GLY A 150 -3.04 -0.50 11.17
C GLY A 150 -1.53 -0.49 11.38
N ASP A 151 -0.89 -1.65 11.36
CA ASP A 151 0.56 -1.80 11.60
C ASP A 151 1.43 -1.67 10.35
N HIS A 152 0.83 -1.39 9.19
CA HIS A 152 1.56 -1.23 7.94
C HIS A 152 1.24 0.13 7.31
N ILE A 153 2.12 1.10 7.53
CA ILE A 153 1.93 2.47 7.06
C ILE A 153 2.81 2.72 5.85
N ILE A 154 2.22 3.22 4.77
CA ILE A 154 2.91 3.63 3.54
C ILE A 154 2.66 5.12 3.35
N ILE A 155 3.72 5.94 3.44
CA ILE A 155 3.66 7.37 3.10
C ILE A 155 4.31 7.53 1.73
N ASP A 156 3.51 7.85 0.72
CA ASP A 156 3.94 7.91 -0.66
C ASP A 156 3.92 9.35 -1.19
N GLU A 157 4.98 9.72 -1.92
CA GLU A 157 5.16 11.07 -2.48
C GLU A 157 5.04 12.19 -1.45
N PHE A 158 5.70 12.02 -0.29
CA PHE A 158 5.71 13.04 0.76
C PHE A 158 6.63 14.23 0.46
N CYS A 159 7.56 14.10 -0.48
CA CYS A 159 8.41 15.18 -0.97
C CYS A 159 7.83 15.80 -2.24
N ARG A 160 7.65 17.11 -2.25
CA ARG A 160 7.24 17.84 -3.46
C ARG A 160 8.40 17.98 -4.44
N ALA A 161 8.10 17.86 -5.72
CA ALA A 161 9.07 18.06 -6.79
C ALA A 161 9.58 19.52 -6.89
N ASP A 162 8.85 20.47 -6.31
CA ASP A 162 9.13 21.92 -6.34
C ASP A 162 9.93 22.42 -5.13
N HIS A 163 10.53 21.52 -4.35
CA HIS A 163 11.35 21.83 -3.16
C HIS A 163 10.63 22.65 -2.07
N LEU A 164 9.31 22.78 -2.13
CA LEU A 164 8.56 23.36 -1.04
C LEU A 164 8.46 22.33 0.09
N TYR A 165 9.35 22.46 1.06
CA TYR A 165 9.26 21.73 2.33
C TYR A 165 7.90 21.99 2.95
N MET A 166 7.26 20.94 3.46
CA MET A 166 6.06 21.09 4.28
C MET A 166 6.43 22.00 5.47
N ARG A 167 5.94 23.22 5.46
CA ARG A 167 6.11 24.13 6.60
C ARG A 167 5.40 23.48 7.79
N ASN A 168 6.17 23.07 8.80
CA ASN A 168 5.75 22.64 10.14
C ASN A 168 5.10 21.23 10.29
N GLU A 169 5.17 20.33 9.33
CA GLU A 169 4.43 19.05 9.46
C GLU A 169 5.27 17.90 10.04
N PHE A 170 6.59 18.02 10.08
CA PHE A 170 7.45 17.06 10.79
C PHE A 170 8.62 17.77 11.45
N VAL A 171 8.38 18.43 12.57
CA VAL A 171 9.44 18.64 13.54
C VAL A 171 9.55 17.35 14.34
N ILE A 172 10.43 16.46 13.93
CA ILE A 172 10.94 15.41 14.82
C ILE A 172 11.71 16.19 15.89
N ASN A 173 11.09 16.43 17.03
CA ASN A 173 11.79 16.86 18.22
C ASN A 173 12.63 15.67 18.71
N ASP A 174 13.87 15.63 18.23
CA ASP A 174 14.91 14.81 18.81
C ASP A 174 15.34 15.51 20.13
N ASN A 175 14.55 15.30 21.17
CA ASN A 175 14.86 15.64 22.54
C ASN A 175 14.88 14.36 23.36
N SER A 176 16.01 13.71 23.34
CA SER A 176 16.46 12.81 24.41
C SER A 176 17.98 12.74 24.42
#